data_7fb804a9815e1ac1ca3dc5c83d2fd5c7
#
_entry.id   7fb804a9815e1ac1ca3dc5c83d2fd5c7
#
_cell.length_a   1.000
_cell.length_b   1.000
_cell.length_c   1.000
_cell.angle_alpha   90.00
_cell.angle_beta   90.00
_cell.angle_gamma   90.00
#
_symmetry.space_group_name_H-M   'P 1'
#
loop_
_entity.id
_entity.type
_entity.pdbx_description
1 polymer ?
#
loop_
_entity_poly.entity_id
_entity_poly.type
_entity_poly.pdbx_seq_one_letter_code
_entity_poly.pdbx_strand_id
1 'polypeptide(L)'
;MSVSLWKHVAKPIISGFGITAKRLAANKVTVMYPEERREQFPRTRWRHFLTRYESGLERCIGCSLCAGACPARCINVVAAENTDTERYSPGERYATRYEINMIRCIFCGYCQDACPTGAIVLRKNFELADYKREDFIYTKEMLLESFPGEADAPWVGKYETAKK
;
A
#
# COMPACT_ATOMS: atom_id res chain seq x y z
N MET A 1 -22.03 -1.40 -57.18
CA MET A 1 -21.57 -0.76 -55.93
C MET A 1 -20.71 0.43 -56.33
N SER A 2 -21.04 1.65 -55.88
CA SER A 2 -20.30 2.85 -56.28
C SER A 2 -18.91 2.85 -55.63
N VAL A 3 -17.92 3.34 -56.40
CA VAL A 3 -16.50 3.51 -55.93
C VAL A 3 -16.43 4.28 -54.64
N SER A 4 -17.39 5.16 -54.38
CA SER A 4 -17.54 5.92 -53.13
C SER A 4 -17.78 5.04 -51.90
N LEU A 5 -18.70 4.05 -51.98
CA LEU A 5 -19.01 3.16 -50.88
C LEU A 5 -17.81 2.29 -50.49
N TRP A 6 -17.04 1.83 -51.44
CA TRP A 6 -15.82 1.05 -51.19
C TRP A 6 -14.78 1.85 -50.41
N LYS A 7 -14.49 3.09 -50.82
CA LYS A 7 -13.47 3.92 -50.21
C LYS A 7 -13.86 4.35 -48.80
N HIS A 8 -15.10 4.71 -48.55
CA HIS A 8 -15.52 5.32 -47.31
C HIS A 8 -16.00 4.32 -46.23
N VAL A 9 -16.42 3.10 -46.63
CA VAL A 9 -16.93 2.10 -45.70
C VAL A 9 -16.08 0.83 -45.67
N ALA A 10 -15.95 0.15 -46.82
CA ALA A 10 -15.32 -1.17 -46.85
C ALA A 10 -13.81 -1.13 -46.55
N LYS A 11 -13.07 -0.18 -47.15
CA LYS A 11 -11.63 -0.08 -46.95
C LYS A 11 -11.24 0.17 -45.48
N PRO A 12 -11.85 1.10 -44.71
CA PRO A 12 -11.56 1.28 -43.28
C PRO A 12 -11.89 0.04 -42.44
N ILE A 13 -12.98 -0.65 -42.73
CA ILE A 13 -13.36 -1.90 -42.03
C ILE A 13 -12.31 -2.98 -42.23
N ILE A 14 -11.93 -3.24 -43.48
CA ILE A 14 -10.91 -4.24 -43.79
C ILE A 14 -9.56 -3.88 -43.19
N SER A 15 -9.19 -2.60 -43.23
CA SER A 15 -7.98 -2.12 -42.58
C SER A 15 -8.00 -2.35 -41.05
N GLY A 16 -9.14 -2.12 -40.42
CA GLY A 16 -9.34 -2.39 -38.97
C GLY A 16 -9.16 -3.87 -38.68
N PHE A 17 -9.78 -4.77 -39.45
CA PHE A 17 -9.58 -6.21 -39.30
C PHE A 17 -8.13 -6.64 -39.54
N GLY A 18 -7.42 -6.01 -40.45
CA GLY A 18 -5.99 -6.25 -40.69
C GLY A 18 -5.12 -5.90 -39.47
N ILE A 19 -5.44 -4.80 -38.78
CA ILE A 19 -4.74 -4.39 -37.55
C ILE A 19 -4.98 -5.40 -36.43
N THR A 20 -6.23 -5.83 -36.22
CA THR A 20 -6.55 -6.81 -35.16
C THR A 20 -5.94 -8.16 -35.43
N ALA A 21 -5.98 -8.64 -36.69
CA ALA A 21 -5.34 -9.89 -37.11
C ALA A 21 -3.82 -9.87 -36.88
N LYS A 22 -3.16 -8.74 -37.18
CA LYS A 22 -1.72 -8.56 -36.89
C LYS A 22 -1.43 -8.64 -35.39
N ARG A 23 -2.33 -8.12 -34.56
CA ARG A 23 -2.20 -8.20 -33.10
C ARG A 23 -2.40 -9.61 -32.54
N LEU A 24 -3.24 -10.42 -33.19
CA LEU A 24 -3.44 -11.83 -32.82
C LEU A 24 -2.12 -12.64 -32.92
N ALA A 25 -1.30 -12.33 -33.95
CA ALA A 25 0.00 -12.97 -34.16
C ALA A 25 1.15 -12.35 -33.39
N ALA A 26 0.92 -11.23 -32.63
CA ALA A 26 1.96 -10.56 -31.85
C ALA A 26 2.27 -11.33 -30.55
N ASN A 27 3.48 -11.12 -30.01
CA ASN A 27 3.87 -11.70 -28.73
C ASN A 27 2.91 -11.25 -27.63
N LYS A 28 2.51 -12.20 -26.77
CA LYS A 28 1.64 -11.94 -25.61
C LYS A 28 2.40 -11.12 -24.56
N VAL A 29 1.75 -10.09 -24.04
CA VAL A 29 2.29 -9.22 -22.97
C VAL A 29 1.58 -9.47 -21.63
N THR A 30 0.56 -10.33 -21.65
CA THR A 30 -0.20 -10.69 -20.45
C THR A 30 0.64 -11.53 -19.51
N VAL A 31 0.55 -11.22 -18.22
CA VAL A 31 1.14 -12.01 -17.13
C VAL A 31 0.04 -12.87 -16.53
N MET A 32 0.31 -14.16 -16.39
CA MET A 32 -0.64 -15.15 -15.88
C MET A 32 -0.58 -15.16 -14.34
N TYR A 33 -1.25 -14.18 -13.72
CA TYR A 33 -1.39 -14.17 -12.26
C TYR A 33 -2.40 -15.26 -11.83
N PRO A 34 -2.17 -16.02 -10.72
CA PRO A 34 -1.09 -15.88 -9.73
C PRO A 34 0.22 -16.66 -10.04
N GLU A 35 0.26 -17.47 -11.13
CA GLU A 35 1.41 -18.32 -11.47
C GLU A 35 2.64 -17.48 -11.79
N GLU A 36 2.43 -16.38 -12.53
CA GLU A 36 3.47 -15.40 -12.83
C GLU A 36 3.16 -14.08 -12.13
N ARG A 37 4.10 -13.57 -11.34
CA ARG A 37 3.97 -12.30 -10.64
C ARG A 37 4.94 -11.27 -11.21
N ARG A 38 4.44 -10.06 -11.42
CA ARG A 38 5.30 -8.93 -11.80
C ARG A 38 6.14 -8.49 -10.61
N GLU A 39 7.40 -8.18 -10.86
CA GLU A 39 8.26 -7.53 -9.88
C GLU A 39 7.69 -6.16 -9.50
N GLN A 40 7.61 -5.91 -8.19
CA GLN A 40 7.09 -4.65 -7.66
C GLN A 40 8.14 -3.54 -7.80
N PHE A 41 7.70 -2.37 -8.21
CA PHE A 41 8.58 -1.20 -8.27
C PHE A 41 9.13 -0.84 -6.87
N PRO A 42 10.37 -0.32 -6.77
CA PRO A 42 11.01 -0.03 -5.47
C PRO A 42 10.23 0.92 -4.57
N ARG A 43 9.44 1.85 -5.17
CA ARG A 43 8.65 2.86 -4.44
C ARG A 43 7.16 2.55 -4.37
N THR A 44 6.77 1.29 -4.54
CA THR A 44 5.38 0.88 -4.45
C THR A 44 4.86 1.05 -3.03
N ARG A 45 3.65 1.61 -2.89
CA ARG A 45 2.98 1.90 -1.62
C ARG A 45 1.72 1.06 -1.53
N TRP A 46 1.77 0.02 -0.67
CA TRP A 46 0.61 -0.85 -0.43
C TRP A 46 0.31 -0.94 1.06
N ARG A 47 0.29 -2.14 1.63
CA ARG A 47 -0.11 -2.37 3.01
C ARG A 47 0.69 -1.53 4.00
N HIS A 48 -0.02 -0.94 4.95
CA HIS A 48 0.56 -0.21 6.09
C HIS A 48 1.13 -1.18 7.12
N PHE A 49 2.20 -0.75 7.76
CA PHE A 49 2.89 -1.48 8.80
C PHE A 49 3.36 -0.52 9.90
N LEU A 50 3.19 -0.90 11.17
CA LEU A 50 3.75 -0.19 12.31
C LEU A 50 5.06 -0.84 12.73
N THR A 51 6.13 -0.05 12.74
CA THR A 51 7.48 -0.54 13.04
C THR A 51 7.78 -0.48 14.53
N ARG A 52 8.68 -1.37 14.97
CA ARG A 52 9.26 -1.38 16.31
C ARG A 52 10.75 -1.02 16.25
N TYR A 53 11.29 -0.63 17.38
CA TYR A 53 12.74 -0.53 17.59
C TYR A 53 13.32 -1.93 17.79
N GLU A 54 14.64 -2.07 17.68
CA GLU A 54 15.35 -3.31 18.00
C GLU A 54 15.14 -3.77 19.45
N SER A 55 14.88 -2.81 20.36
CA SER A 55 14.52 -3.06 21.75
C SER A 55 13.12 -3.69 21.94
N GLY A 56 12.34 -3.87 20.85
CA GLY A 56 10.96 -4.37 20.88
C GLY A 56 9.90 -3.30 21.16
N LEU A 57 10.29 -2.10 21.56
CA LEU A 57 9.37 -0.98 21.82
C LEU A 57 8.77 -0.47 20.50
N GLU A 58 7.52 0.00 20.58
CA GLU A 58 6.82 0.58 19.43
C GLU A 58 7.40 1.96 19.09
N ARG A 59 7.58 2.25 17.81
CA ARG A 59 7.98 3.59 17.34
C ARG A 59 6.83 4.60 17.42
N CYS A 60 5.59 4.12 17.45
CA CYS A 60 4.42 4.99 17.50
C CYS A 60 4.24 5.61 18.87
N ILE A 61 4.23 6.95 18.92
CA ILE A 61 4.01 7.75 20.14
C ILE A 61 2.58 8.31 20.25
N GLY A 62 1.66 7.87 19.40
CA GLY A 62 0.26 8.30 19.45
C GLY A 62 0.03 9.78 19.14
N CYS A 63 0.91 10.46 18.38
CA CYS A 63 0.82 11.91 18.12
C CYS A 63 -0.31 12.33 17.17
N SER A 64 -1.00 11.39 16.53
CA SER A 64 -2.13 11.59 15.58
C SER A 64 -1.82 12.42 14.34
N LEU A 65 -0.57 12.78 14.04
CA LEU A 65 -0.21 13.55 12.84
C LEU A 65 -0.56 12.79 11.54
N CYS A 66 -0.41 11.47 11.55
CA CYS A 66 -0.81 10.61 10.42
C CYS A 66 -2.32 10.67 10.15
N ALA A 67 -3.14 10.76 11.20
CA ALA A 67 -4.60 10.92 11.07
C ALA A 67 -4.96 12.30 10.52
N GLY A 68 -4.28 13.36 11.00
CA GLY A 68 -4.46 14.73 10.50
C GLY A 68 -4.03 14.91 9.03
N ALA A 69 -2.95 14.23 8.61
CA ALA A 69 -2.45 14.28 7.22
C ALA A 69 -3.26 13.42 6.25
N CYS A 70 -4.14 12.55 6.74
CA CYS A 70 -4.88 11.61 5.90
C CYS A 70 -6.03 12.29 5.15
N PRO A 71 -5.99 12.42 3.80
CA PRO A 71 -7.06 13.05 3.03
C PRO A 71 -8.36 12.24 3.07
N ALA A 72 -8.27 10.92 3.19
CA ALA A 72 -9.42 10.01 3.27
C ALA A 72 -9.98 9.86 4.69
N ARG A 73 -9.32 10.45 5.72
CA ARG A 73 -9.70 10.34 7.15
C ARG A 73 -9.98 8.89 7.56
N CYS A 74 -9.11 7.98 7.12
CA CYS A 74 -9.27 6.54 7.37
C CYS A 74 -8.47 6.04 8.57
N ILE A 75 -7.70 6.91 9.25
CA ILE A 75 -6.84 6.56 10.38
C ILE A 75 -7.47 7.10 11.67
N ASN A 76 -7.60 6.23 12.65
CA ASN A 76 -8.05 6.58 14.01
C ASN A 76 -6.94 6.21 15.01
N VAL A 77 -6.53 7.18 15.83
CA VAL A 77 -5.46 7.01 16.82
C VAL A 77 -5.94 7.53 18.17
N VAL A 78 -5.87 6.69 19.17
CA VAL A 78 -6.11 7.06 20.58
C VAL A 78 -4.80 6.88 21.32
N ALA A 79 -4.33 7.96 21.94
CA ALA A 79 -3.08 7.94 22.70
C ALA A 79 -3.36 7.72 24.20
N ALA A 80 -2.40 7.09 24.88
CA ALA A 80 -2.32 7.03 26.34
C ALA A 80 -0.88 7.35 26.79
N GLU A 81 -0.72 7.60 28.07
CA GLU A 81 0.57 7.84 28.68
C GLU A 81 1.21 6.51 29.09
N ASN A 82 2.52 6.40 28.91
CA ASN A 82 3.30 5.30 29.45
C ASN A 82 3.39 5.44 30.97
N THR A 83 3.30 4.30 31.67
CA THR A 83 3.56 4.23 33.10
C THR A 83 5.00 3.78 33.36
N ASP A 84 5.52 4.03 34.54
CA ASP A 84 6.87 3.58 34.90
C ASP A 84 7.00 2.05 34.95
N THR A 85 5.88 1.36 35.17
CA THR A 85 5.82 -0.11 35.25
C THR A 85 5.60 -0.78 33.90
N GLU A 86 4.89 -0.10 32.97
CA GLU A 86 4.57 -0.65 31.63
C GLU A 86 4.93 0.38 30.55
N ARG A 87 5.99 0.12 29.81
CA ARG A 87 6.45 0.95 28.70
C ARG A 87 6.24 0.26 27.37
N TYR A 88 5.44 0.89 26.52
CA TYR A 88 5.17 0.45 25.16
C TYR A 88 6.01 1.21 24.11
N SER A 89 6.34 2.48 24.38
CA SER A 89 7.17 3.32 23.51
C SER A 89 8.30 4.00 24.30
N PRO A 90 9.36 4.50 23.63
CA PRO A 90 10.43 5.23 24.33
C PRO A 90 10.00 6.61 24.83
N GLY A 91 8.91 7.16 24.31
CA GLY A 91 8.36 8.45 24.72
C GLY A 91 7.46 8.37 25.95
N GLU A 92 6.89 9.51 26.34
CA GLU A 92 5.90 9.61 27.43
C GLU A 92 4.54 9.02 27.03
N ARG A 93 4.26 8.92 25.74
CA ARG A 93 2.95 8.52 25.18
C ARG A 93 3.10 7.40 24.17
N TYR A 94 2.06 6.59 24.05
CA TYR A 94 1.95 5.54 23.05
C TYR A 94 0.53 5.50 22.45
N ALA A 95 0.32 4.80 21.36
CA ALA A 95 -1.01 4.58 20.80
C ALA A 95 -1.65 3.37 21.50
N THR A 96 -2.69 3.60 22.29
CA THR A 96 -3.51 2.52 22.88
C THR A 96 -4.33 1.83 21.81
N ARG A 97 -4.94 2.63 20.93
CA ARG A 97 -5.73 2.16 19.78
C ARG A 97 -5.19 2.81 18.52
N TYR A 98 -4.94 2.01 17.52
CA TYR A 98 -4.55 2.46 16.19
C TYR A 98 -5.32 1.65 15.16
N GLU A 99 -6.10 2.31 14.34
CA GLU A 99 -6.93 1.65 13.33
C GLU A 99 -6.82 2.35 12.00
N ILE A 100 -6.79 1.55 10.93
CA ILE A 100 -6.87 2.03 9.55
C ILE A 100 -8.02 1.33 8.86
N ASN A 101 -8.96 2.11 8.31
CA ASN A 101 -9.98 1.59 7.42
C ASN A 101 -9.40 1.46 6.01
N MET A 102 -9.00 0.24 5.64
CA MET A 102 -8.32 -0.06 4.37
C MET A 102 -9.24 0.13 3.15
N ILE A 103 -10.58 0.03 3.32
CA ILE A 103 -11.54 0.29 2.24
C ILE A 103 -11.56 1.77 1.84
N ARG A 104 -11.34 2.67 2.82
CA ARG A 104 -11.28 4.12 2.58
C ARG A 104 -9.89 4.61 2.20
N CYS A 105 -8.86 3.84 2.49
CA CYS A 105 -7.48 4.22 2.23
C CYS A 105 -7.21 4.29 0.72
N ILE A 106 -6.56 5.37 0.28
CA ILE A 106 -6.12 5.58 -1.10
C ILE A 106 -4.63 5.30 -1.31
N PHE A 107 -3.95 4.78 -0.32
CA PHE A 107 -2.51 4.43 -0.35
C PHE A 107 -1.58 5.57 -0.78
N CYS A 108 -1.94 6.83 -0.49
CA CYS A 108 -1.18 8.01 -0.91
C CYS A 108 0.19 8.16 -0.21
N GLY A 109 0.35 7.59 1.01
CA GLY A 109 1.58 7.62 1.78
C GLY A 109 1.78 8.88 2.64
N TYR A 110 0.85 9.85 2.67
CA TYR A 110 1.00 11.07 3.50
C TYR A 110 1.11 10.76 4.99
N CYS A 111 0.50 9.68 5.47
CA CYS A 111 0.65 9.23 6.85
C CYS A 111 2.12 8.84 7.17
N GLN A 112 2.82 8.23 6.21
CA GLN A 112 4.24 7.89 6.35
C GLN A 112 5.10 9.16 6.35
N ASP A 113 4.82 10.08 5.43
CA ASP A 113 5.59 11.33 5.29
C ASP A 113 5.39 12.26 6.50
N ALA A 114 4.19 12.28 7.10
CA ALA A 114 3.86 13.06 8.28
C ALA A 114 4.35 12.46 9.60
N CYS A 115 4.80 11.20 9.62
CA CYS A 115 5.19 10.53 10.86
C CYS A 115 6.59 10.98 11.33
N PRO A 116 6.73 11.65 12.49
CA PRO A 116 8.03 12.15 12.96
C PRO A 116 8.98 11.04 13.41
N THR A 117 8.43 9.91 13.87
CA THR A 117 9.22 8.76 14.37
C THR A 117 9.46 7.70 13.29
N GLY A 118 8.86 7.84 12.10
CA GLY A 118 8.90 6.81 11.07
C GLY A 118 8.20 5.51 11.49
N ALA A 119 7.21 5.61 12.37
CA ALA A 119 6.51 4.45 12.91
C ALA A 119 5.64 3.75 11.87
N ILE A 120 4.92 4.51 11.02
CA ILE A 120 4.08 3.96 9.98
C ILE A 120 4.82 3.97 8.65
N VAL A 121 4.86 2.82 7.99
CA VAL A 121 5.48 2.63 6.68
C VAL A 121 4.55 1.86 5.76
N LEU A 122 4.61 2.13 4.46
CA LEU A 122 3.88 1.37 3.45
C LEU A 122 4.85 0.38 2.79
N ARG A 123 4.45 -0.89 2.72
CA ARG A 123 5.25 -1.98 2.17
C ARG A 123 4.69 -2.48 0.84
N LYS A 124 5.37 -3.46 0.26
CA LYS A 124 5.07 -4.00 -1.07
C LYS A 124 3.91 -5.01 -1.11
N ASN A 125 3.38 -5.43 0.04
CA ASN A 125 2.28 -6.38 0.06
C ASN A 125 0.99 -5.74 -0.48
N PHE A 126 0.52 -6.23 -1.63
CA PHE A 126 -0.69 -5.75 -2.32
C PHE A 126 -1.84 -6.76 -2.27
N GLU A 127 -1.60 -7.99 -1.81
CA GLU A 127 -2.61 -9.04 -1.72
C GLU A 127 -3.44 -8.83 -0.45
N LEU A 128 -4.41 -7.91 -0.52
CA LEU A 128 -5.23 -7.46 0.61
C LEU A 128 -6.69 -7.89 0.47
N ALA A 129 -7.00 -8.83 -0.43
CA ALA A 129 -8.38 -9.27 -0.64
C ALA A 129 -8.87 -10.11 0.54
N ASP A 130 -10.08 -9.83 1.01
CA ASP A 130 -10.77 -10.61 2.04
C ASP A 130 -12.27 -10.69 1.74
N TYR A 131 -12.99 -11.60 2.43
CA TYR A 131 -14.42 -11.86 2.20
C TYR A 131 -15.33 -10.95 3.04
N LYS A 132 -14.86 -10.48 4.19
CA LYS A 132 -15.66 -9.70 5.13
C LYS A 132 -15.19 -8.26 5.19
N ARG A 133 -16.14 -7.35 5.29
CA ARG A 133 -15.85 -5.91 5.37
C ARG A 133 -15.12 -5.52 6.66
N GLU A 134 -15.41 -6.21 7.74
CA GLU A 134 -14.79 -5.98 9.05
C GLU A 134 -13.30 -6.26 9.04
N ASP A 135 -12.83 -7.23 8.24
CA ASP A 135 -11.43 -7.63 8.13
C ASP A 135 -10.55 -6.55 7.47
N PHE A 136 -11.18 -5.54 6.84
CA PHE A 136 -10.49 -4.37 6.30
C PHE A 136 -10.32 -3.22 7.31
N ILE A 137 -10.70 -3.39 8.56
CA ILE A 137 -10.34 -2.48 9.64
C ILE A 137 -9.10 -3.04 10.32
N TYR A 138 -7.94 -2.55 9.89
CA TYR A 138 -6.67 -3.03 10.43
C TYR A 138 -6.42 -2.41 11.80
N THR A 139 -6.38 -3.27 12.82
CA THR A 139 -6.09 -2.89 14.20
C THR A 139 -4.58 -2.71 14.41
N LYS A 140 -4.21 -2.16 15.56
CA LYS A 140 -2.82 -1.96 15.96
C LYS A 140 -2.01 -3.26 15.91
N GLU A 141 -2.58 -4.34 16.41
CA GLU A 141 -1.96 -5.67 16.46
C GLU A 141 -1.66 -6.18 15.05
N MET A 142 -2.64 -6.11 14.14
CA MET A 142 -2.49 -6.51 12.73
C MET A 142 -1.44 -5.67 11.99
N LEU A 143 -1.28 -4.40 12.37
CA LEU A 143 -0.30 -3.49 11.78
C LEU A 143 1.12 -3.70 12.33
N LEU A 144 1.25 -4.23 13.56
CA LEU A 144 2.53 -4.55 14.19
C LEU A 144 3.05 -5.95 13.80
N GLU A 145 2.19 -6.83 13.32
CA GLU A 145 2.57 -8.17 12.87
C GLU A 145 3.29 -8.12 11.53
N SER A 146 4.42 -8.82 11.45
CA SER A 146 5.10 -9.07 10.16
C SER A 146 4.39 -10.19 9.42
N PHE A 147 3.98 -9.93 8.18
CA PHE A 147 3.51 -11.02 7.32
C PHE A 147 4.67 -11.96 6.95
N PRO A 148 4.41 -13.27 6.84
CA PRO A 148 5.40 -14.21 6.34
C PRO A 148 5.92 -13.75 4.97
N GLY A 149 7.24 -13.56 4.82
CA GLY A 149 7.89 -13.08 3.59
C GLY A 149 8.09 -11.56 3.49
N GLU A 150 7.64 -10.76 4.46
CA GLU A 150 7.81 -9.30 4.48
C GLU A 150 9.07 -8.83 5.23
N ALA A 151 9.72 -9.74 5.96
CA ALA A 151 10.92 -9.46 6.77
C ALA A 151 12.13 -8.96 5.94
N ASP A 152 12.16 -9.24 4.64
CA ASP A 152 13.30 -8.99 3.77
C ASP A 152 13.10 -7.83 2.77
N ALA A 153 12.18 -6.91 3.02
CA ALA A 153 12.02 -5.74 2.15
C ALA A 153 13.24 -4.81 2.32
N PRO A 154 14.16 -4.74 1.33
CA PRO A 154 15.48 -4.09 1.48
C PRO A 154 15.44 -2.58 1.65
N TRP A 155 14.27 -1.97 1.74
CA TRP A 155 14.08 -0.52 1.88
C TRP A 155 13.66 -0.08 3.28
N VAL A 156 13.39 -1.01 4.19
CA VAL A 156 13.13 -0.70 5.61
C VAL A 156 14.35 -0.02 6.26
N GLY A 157 15.58 -0.43 5.90
CA GLY A 157 16.82 0.19 6.38
C GLY A 157 17.17 1.55 5.76
N LYS A 158 16.62 1.91 4.60
CA LYS A 158 16.93 3.21 3.96
C LYS A 158 16.22 4.41 4.59
N TYR A 159 15.12 4.20 5.30
CA TYR A 159 14.45 5.28 6.04
C TYR A 159 15.15 5.63 7.35
N GLU A 160 15.93 4.72 7.92
CA GLU A 160 16.70 5.00 9.15
C GLU A 160 17.85 5.98 8.92
N THR A 161 18.40 6.01 7.70
CA THR A 161 19.53 6.89 7.33
C THR A 161 19.13 8.28 6.85
N ALA A 162 17.86 8.51 6.50
CA ALA A 162 17.39 9.79 5.94
C ALA A 162 16.93 10.81 6.99
N LYS A 163 16.90 10.43 8.29
CA LYS A 163 16.48 11.29 9.41
C LYS A 163 17.57 11.42 10.50
N LYS A 164 18.85 11.48 10.06
CA LYS A 164 19.93 11.99 10.92
C LYS A 164 20.19 13.44 10.61
#